data_703120d626d53461d7251606e523f572
#
_entry.id   703120d626d53461d7251606e523f572
#
_cell.length_a   1.000
_cell.length_b   1.000
_cell.length_c   1.000
_cell.angle_alpha   90.00
_cell.angle_beta   90.00
_cell.angle_gamma   90.00
#
_symmetry.space_group_name_H-M   'P 1'
#
loop_
_entity.id
_entity.type
_entity.pdbx_description
1 polymer ?
#
loop_
_entity_poly.entity_id
_entity_poly.type
_entity_poly.pdbx_seq_one_letter_code
_entity_poly.pdbx_strand_id
1 'polypeptide(L)'
;MKTLAEASGVVARPPAEVFEDVRRRVTGGGHPMRTEVDAERGFLAVQGGWWYRGEYRVTADPAGARVEHRVVNAATWGRWGVPLANRFFVGFRAKTAAAFARMLEELGRPDGQEPDPARTVA
;
A
#
# COMPACT_ATOMS: atom_id res chain seq x y z
N MET A 1 6.43 -16.83 1.76
CA MET A 1 5.14 -16.25 1.32
C MET A 1 5.23 -15.90 -0.15
N LYS A 2 4.18 -16.19 -0.88
CA LYS A 2 4.14 -15.94 -2.31
C LYS A 2 3.61 -14.53 -2.58
N THR A 3 4.32 -13.77 -3.40
CA THR A 3 3.86 -12.45 -3.84
C THR A 3 2.72 -12.59 -4.85
N LEU A 4 1.61 -11.90 -4.60
CA LEU A 4 0.43 -11.91 -5.45
C LEU A 4 0.34 -10.67 -6.32
N ALA A 5 0.81 -9.53 -5.83
CA ALA A 5 0.81 -8.27 -6.56
C ALA A 5 1.91 -7.36 -6.03
N GLU A 6 2.47 -6.55 -6.90
CA GLU A 6 3.49 -5.55 -6.56
C GLU A 6 3.24 -4.26 -7.33
N ALA A 7 3.54 -3.13 -6.68
CA ALA A 7 3.53 -1.82 -7.32
C ALA A 7 4.55 -0.92 -6.63
N SER A 8 5.07 0.05 -7.35
CA SER A 8 5.99 1.03 -6.79
C SER A 8 5.85 2.38 -7.48
N GLY A 9 6.31 3.42 -6.82
CA GLY A 9 6.32 4.77 -7.37
C GLY A 9 7.13 5.70 -6.51
N VAL A 10 7.33 6.93 -7.00
CA VAL A 10 8.13 7.95 -6.33
C VAL A 10 7.25 9.13 -5.97
N VAL A 11 7.44 9.65 -4.76
CA VAL A 11 6.73 10.82 -4.23
C VAL A 11 7.75 11.90 -3.92
N ALA A 12 7.51 13.13 -4.36
CA ALA A 12 8.42 14.26 -4.17
C ALA A 12 8.25 14.87 -2.77
N ARG A 13 8.50 14.05 -1.75
CA ARG A 13 8.44 14.43 -0.32
C ARG A 13 9.50 13.65 0.44
N PRO A 14 9.94 14.14 1.62
CA PRO A 14 10.91 13.40 2.45
C PRO A 14 10.40 12.02 2.85
N PRO A 15 11.26 10.99 2.86
CA PRO A 15 10.85 9.62 3.19
C PRO A 15 10.14 9.49 4.54
N ALA A 16 10.60 10.20 5.57
CA ALA A 16 9.98 10.11 6.90
C ALA A 16 8.53 10.61 6.90
N GLU A 17 8.25 11.69 6.18
CA GLU A 17 6.89 12.22 6.06
C GLU A 17 5.99 11.27 5.28
N VAL A 18 6.51 10.73 4.20
CA VAL A 18 5.78 9.79 3.36
C VAL A 18 5.46 8.52 4.14
N PHE A 19 6.44 8.00 4.91
CA PHE A 19 6.23 6.83 5.74
C PHE A 19 5.11 7.03 6.77
N GLU A 20 5.11 8.17 7.46
CA GLU A 20 4.06 8.46 8.45
C GLU A 20 2.69 8.60 7.80
N ASP A 21 2.62 9.18 6.61
CA ASP A 21 1.38 9.32 5.88
C ASP A 21 0.85 7.95 5.43
N VAL A 22 1.72 7.10 4.91
CA VAL A 22 1.36 5.72 4.55
C VAL A 22 0.86 4.96 5.77
N ARG A 23 1.57 5.08 6.90
CA ARG A 23 1.17 4.42 8.15
C ARG A 23 -0.23 4.83 8.58
N ARG A 24 -0.52 6.12 8.57
CA ARG A 24 -1.85 6.62 8.95
C ARG A 24 -2.95 6.09 8.03
N ARG A 25 -2.70 6.08 6.73
CA ARG A 25 -3.69 5.63 5.75
C ARG A 25 -3.97 4.14 5.85
N VAL A 26 -2.93 3.36 6.09
CA VAL A 26 -3.03 1.90 6.10
C VAL A 26 -3.58 1.38 7.42
N THR A 27 -3.28 2.05 8.54
CA THR A 27 -3.69 1.61 9.87
C THR A 27 -4.97 2.28 10.37
N GLY A 28 -5.43 3.32 9.71
CA GLY A 28 -6.60 4.11 10.14
C GLY A 28 -7.95 3.58 9.68
N GLY A 29 -8.00 2.42 9.08
CA GLY A 29 -9.19 1.93 8.38
C GLY A 29 -10.30 1.31 9.23
N GLY A 30 -10.19 1.28 10.54
CA GLY A 30 -11.25 0.78 11.42
C GLY A 30 -11.42 -0.74 11.43
N HIS A 31 -10.71 -1.50 10.62
CA HIS A 31 -10.70 -2.95 10.66
C HIS A 31 -9.55 -3.45 11.54
N PRO A 32 -9.81 -4.41 12.45
CA PRO A 32 -8.72 -4.95 13.26
C PRO A 32 -7.78 -5.76 12.36
N MET A 33 -6.58 -5.23 12.15
CA MET A 33 -5.53 -5.88 11.40
C MET A 33 -4.26 -5.93 12.26
N ARG A 34 -3.52 -7.02 12.12
CA ARG A 34 -2.22 -7.10 12.74
C ARG A 34 -1.27 -6.19 11.96
N THR A 35 -0.59 -5.31 12.68
CA THR A 35 0.31 -4.33 12.08
C THR A 35 1.73 -4.56 12.58
N GLU A 36 2.70 -4.54 11.65
CA GLU A 36 4.12 -4.52 11.95
C GLU A 36 4.69 -3.21 11.44
N VAL A 37 5.42 -2.49 12.29
CA VAL A 37 6.03 -1.21 11.92
C VAL A 37 7.52 -1.25 12.28
N ASP A 38 8.36 -0.99 11.30
CA ASP A 38 9.80 -0.79 11.48
C ASP A 38 10.16 0.54 10.84
N ALA A 39 10.04 1.61 11.61
CA ALA A 39 10.24 2.96 11.10
C ALA A 39 11.69 3.21 10.65
N GLU A 40 12.66 2.57 11.28
CA GLU A 40 14.07 2.73 10.90
C GLU A 40 14.33 2.22 9.49
N ARG A 41 13.69 1.14 9.10
CA ARG A 41 13.80 0.55 7.76
C ARG A 41 12.76 1.06 6.79
N GLY A 42 11.85 1.93 7.23
CA GLY A 42 10.75 2.40 6.42
C GLY A 42 9.78 1.29 6.01
N PHE A 43 9.63 0.28 6.85
CA PHE A 43 8.82 -0.90 6.56
C PHE A 43 7.56 -0.91 7.40
N LEU A 44 6.45 -1.26 6.74
CA LEU A 44 5.15 -1.39 7.38
C LEU A 44 4.43 -2.58 6.74
N ALA A 45 3.83 -3.41 7.57
CA ALA A 45 2.99 -4.50 7.08
C ALA A 45 1.68 -4.55 7.84
N VAL A 46 0.61 -4.84 7.14
CA VAL A 46 -0.71 -5.10 7.72
C VAL A 46 -1.18 -6.47 7.27
N GLN A 47 -1.67 -7.25 8.22
CA GLN A 47 -2.13 -8.60 7.95
C GLN A 47 -3.53 -8.77 8.51
N GLY A 48 -4.43 -9.27 7.67
CA GLY A 48 -5.81 -9.51 8.06
C GLY A 48 -6.41 -10.68 7.32
N GLY A 49 -7.45 -11.24 7.89
CA GLY A 49 -8.12 -12.40 7.33
C GLY A 49 -7.23 -13.64 7.30
N TRP A 50 -7.54 -14.54 6.36
CA TRP A 50 -6.87 -15.82 6.25
C TRP A 50 -5.50 -15.76 5.56
N TRP A 51 -5.35 -14.87 4.58
CA TRP A 51 -4.18 -14.90 3.69
C TRP A 51 -3.56 -13.53 3.45
N TYR A 52 -4.31 -12.44 3.60
CA TYR A 52 -3.89 -11.12 3.17
C TYR A 52 -2.76 -10.59 4.04
N ARG A 53 -1.68 -10.17 3.40
CA ARG A 53 -0.63 -9.38 4.01
C ARG A 53 -0.20 -8.32 3.01
N GLY A 54 -0.43 -7.06 3.34
CA GLY A 54 0.05 -5.92 2.57
C GLY A 54 1.33 -5.39 3.20
N GLU A 55 2.39 -5.31 2.41
CA GLU A 55 3.68 -4.78 2.83
C GLU A 55 3.95 -3.47 2.11
N TYR A 56 4.50 -2.52 2.83
CA TYR A 56 4.86 -1.21 2.30
C TYR A 56 6.28 -0.89 2.73
N ARG A 57 7.08 -0.39 1.80
CA ARG A 57 8.43 0.06 2.08
C ARG A 57 8.62 1.45 1.51
N VAL A 58 9.14 2.36 2.33
CA VAL A 58 9.46 3.73 1.93
C VAL A 58 10.96 3.91 2.09
N THR A 59 11.62 4.25 1.01
CA THR A 59 13.07 4.45 0.99
C THR A 59 13.41 5.78 0.34
N ALA A 60 14.63 6.27 0.58
CA ALA A 60 15.08 7.51 -0.02
C ALA A 60 15.29 7.33 -1.52
N ASP A 61 14.93 8.37 -2.28
CA ASP A 61 15.11 8.43 -3.72
C ASP A 61 15.63 9.84 -4.06
N PRO A 62 16.42 10.01 -5.13
CA PRO A 62 16.89 11.33 -5.52
C PRO A 62 15.77 12.35 -5.73
N ALA A 63 14.57 11.90 -6.12
CA ALA A 63 13.41 12.74 -6.32
C ALA A 63 12.52 12.87 -5.07
N GLY A 64 12.90 12.25 -3.93
CA GLY A 64 12.12 12.31 -2.70
C GLY A 64 12.06 10.96 -1.98
N ALA A 65 10.98 10.24 -2.16
CA ALA A 65 10.78 8.92 -1.55
C ALA A 65 10.25 7.91 -2.55
N ARG A 66 10.79 6.70 -2.51
CA ARG A 66 10.25 5.57 -3.25
C ARG A 66 9.33 4.78 -2.33
N VAL A 67 8.11 4.56 -2.78
CA VAL A 67 7.12 3.76 -2.06
C VAL A 67 6.92 2.47 -2.82
N GLU A 68 7.11 1.34 -2.14
CA GLU A 68 6.87 0.02 -2.70
C GLU A 68 5.74 -0.65 -1.93
N HIS A 69 4.83 -1.27 -2.65
CA HIS A 69 3.71 -2.01 -2.08
C HIS A 69 3.70 -3.43 -2.64
N ARG A 70 3.54 -4.39 -1.75
CA ARG A 70 3.48 -5.80 -2.13
C ARG A 70 2.38 -6.49 -1.34
N VAL A 71 1.54 -7.23 -2.04
CA VAL A 71 0.54 -8.10 -1.42
C VAL A 71 1.05 -9.52 -1.50
N VAL A 72 1.14 -10.20 -0.36
CA VAL A 72 1.65 -11.55 -0.28
C VAL A 72 0.61 -12.47 0.36
N ASN A 73 0.72 -13.75 0.03
CA ASN A 73 -0.09 -14.80 0.64
C ASN A 73 0.58 -15.25 1.93
N ALA A 74 0.01 -14.86 3.06
CA ALA A 74 0.51 -15.21 4.40
C ALA A 74 -0.22 -16.39 5.03
N ALA A 75 -1.06 -17.10 4.28
CA ALA A 75 -1.82 -18.24 4.79
C ALA A 75 -0.89 -19.33 5.31
N THR A 76 -1.17 -19.84 6.50
CA THR A 76 -0.42 -20.95 7.09
C THR A 76 -1.03 -22.32 6.73
N TRP A 77 -2.28 -22.30 6.25
CA TRP A 77 -2.98 -23.48 5.79
C TRP A 77 -3.84 -23.11 4.59
N GLY A 78 -4.10 -24.09 3.73
CA GLY A 78 -4.96 -23.88 2.57
C GLY A 78 -4.40 -22.88 1.55
N ARG A 79 -3.08 -22.71 1.46
CA ARG A 79 -2.44 -21.75 0.55
C ARG A 79 -2.82 -21.97 -0.90
N TRP A 80 -3.06 -23.20 -1.28
CA TRP A 80 -3.46 -23.58 -2.64
C TRP A 80 -4.82 -22.97 -3.03
N GLY A 81 -5.68 -22.72 -2.04
CA GLY A 81 -7.00 -22.13 -2.29
C GLY A 81 -6.96 -20.65 -2.62
N VAL A 82 -5.92 -19.94 -2.17
CA VAL A 82 -5.82 -18.48 -2.39
C VAL A 82 -5.65 -18.14 -3.87
N PRO A 83 -4.71 -18.74 -4.62
CA PRO A 83 -4.63 -18.49 -6.06
C PRO A 83 -5.90 -18.91 -6.80
N LEU A 84 -6.54 -19.99 -6.38
CA LEU A 84 -7.79 -20.45 -6.99
C LEU A 84 -8.92 -19.45 -6.76
N ALA A 85 -9.05 -18.97 -5.52
CA ALA A 85 -10.03 -17.93 -5.19
C ALA A 85 -9.78 -16.65 -5.98
N ASN A 86 -8.51 -16.23 -6.12
CA ASN A 86 -8.15 -15.04 -6.87
C ASN A 86 -8.45 -15.16 -8.37
N ARG A 87 -8.55 -16.35 -8.92
CA ARG A 87 -8.97 -16.55 -10.31
C ARG A 87 -10.42 -16.11 -10.55
N PHE A 88 -11.26 -16.14 -9.51
CA PHE A 88 -12.63 -15.66 -9.59
C PHE A 88 -12.72 -14.15 -9.43
N PHE A 89 -11.65 -13.50 -8.97
CA PHE A 89 -11.59 -12.05 -8.83
C PHE A 89 -10.77 -11.47 -9.99
N VAL A 90 -11.37 -11.49 -11.18
CA VAL A 90 -10.74 -10.94 -12.39
C VAL A 90 -10.36 -9.49 -12.13
N GLY A 91 -9.10 -9.14 -12.41
CA GLY A 91 -8.62 -7.78 -12.24
C GLY A 91 -8.05 -7.44 -10.86
N PHE A 92 -7.82 -8.43 -10.00
CA PHE A 92 -7.25 -8.20 -8.66
C PHE A 92 -5.94 -7.39 -8.73
N ARG A 93 -5.00 -7.78 -9.61
CA ARG A 93 -3.74 -7.07 -9.77
C ARG A 93 -3.95 -5.65 -10.29
N ALA A 94 -4.86 -5.49 -11.25
CA ALA A 94 -5.17 -4.18 -11.81
C ALA A 94 -5.82 -3.27 -10.75
N LYS A 95 -6.73 -3.81 -9.94
CA LYS A 95 -7.36 -3.04 -8.86
C LYS A 95 -6.35 -2.64 -7.79
N THR A 96 -5.43 -3.53 -7.45
CA THR A 96 -4.36 -3.25 -6.48
C THR A 96 -3.45 -2.14 -7.02
N ALA A 97 -3.04 -2.23 -8.27
CA ALA A 97 -2.21 -1.22 -8.91
C ALA A 97 -2.92 0.13 -9.00
N ALA A 98 -4.21 0.15 -9.35
CA ALA A 98 -4.99 1.37 -9.45
C ALA A 98 -5.18 2.03 -8.08
N ALA A 99 -5.47 1.25 -7.05
CA ALA A 99 -5.59 1.76 -5.68
C ALA A 99 -4.27 2.34 -5.18
N PHE A 100 -3.16 1.68 -5.49
CA PHE A 100 -1.83 2.15 -5.13
C PHE A 100 -1.47 3.43 -5.88
N ALA A 101 -1.77 3.51 -7.17
CA ALA A 101 -1.52 4.72 -7.97
C ALA A 101 -2.31 5.91 -7.40
N ARG A 102 -3.55 5.70 -6.99
CA ARG A 102 -4.37 6.72 -6.35
C ARG A 102 -3.75 7.18 -5.03
N MET A 103 -3.27 6.23 -4.22
CA MET A 103 -2.59 6.55 -2.96
C MET A 103 -1.35 7.39 -3.21
N LEU A 104 -0.55 7.06 -4.24
CA LEU A 104 0.64 7.83 -4.60
C LEU A 104 0.30 9.27 -4.96
N GLU A 105 -0.78 9.49 -5.70
CA GLU A 105 -1.24 10.84 -6.04
C GLU A 105 -1.59 11.62 -4.77
N GLU A 106 -2.31 10.99 -3.85
CA GLU A 106 -2.69 11.62 -2.59
C GLU A 106 -1.47 11.92 -1.71
N LEU A 107 -0.51 11.01 -1.67
CA LEU A 107 0.74 11.20 -0.93
C LEU A 107 1.57 12.36 -1.48
N GLY A 108 1.47 12.63 -2.78
CA GLY A 108 2.15 13.74 -3.41
C GLY A 108 1.58 15.11 -3.07
N ARG A 109 0.42 15.18 -2.39
CA ARG A 109 -0.20 16.45 -1.99
C ARG A 109 0.29 16.85 -0.59
N PRO A 110 0.52 18.15 -0.34
CA PRO A 110 0.86 18.61 1.00
C PRO A 110 -0.23 18.29 2.01
N ASP A 111 0.16 18.06 3.26
CA ASP A 111 -0.78 17.80 4.34
C ASP A 111 -1.80 18.95 4.47
N GLY A 112 -3.06 18.58 4.66
CA GLY A 112 -4.16 19.54 4.81
C GLY A 112 -4.73 20.07 3.52
N GLN A 113 -4.19 19.70 2.36
CA GLN A 113 -4.79 20.03 1.08
C GLN A 113 -5.78 18.96 0.65
N GLU A 114 -7.05 19.33 0.66
CA GLU A 114 -8.07 18.50 0.02
C GLU A 114 -8.04 18.76 -1.49
N PRO A 115 -8.44 17.76 -2.31
CA PRO A 115 -8.57 17.97 -3.74
C PRO A 115 -9.55 19.12 -3.99
N ASP A 116 -9.11 20.15 -4.69
CA ASP A 116 -10.00 21.22 -5.13
C ASP A 116 -10.97 20.62 -6.15
N PRO A 117 -12.29 20.67 -5.90
CA PRO A 117 -13.27 20.14 -6.85
C PRO A 117 -13.15 20.77 -8.24
N ALA A 118 -12.71 22.03 -8.32
CA ALA A 118 -12.50 22.70 -9.59
C ALA A 118 -11.31 22.13 -10.36
N ARG A 119 -10.32 21.57 -9.68
CA ARG A 119 -9.18 20.91 -10.33
C ARG A 119 -9.47 19.51 -10.80
N THR A 120 -10.39 18.84 -10.12
CA THR A 120 -10.75 17.46 -10.47
C THR A 120 -11.64 17.36 -11.68
N VAL A 121 -12.23 18.46 -12.09
CA VAL A 121 -13.12 18.55 -13.26
C VAL A 121 -12.35 18.87 -14.55
N ALA A 122 -11.14 19.30 -14.43
CA ALA A 122 -10.33 19.69 -15.59
C ALA A 122 -9.72 18.47 -16.30
#